data_d6edf285073117dfa72478ffbc701485
#
_entry.id   d6edf285073117dfa72478ffbc701485
#
_cell.length_a   1.000
_cell.length_b   1.000
_cell.length_c   1.000
_cell.angle_alpha   90.00
_cell.angle_beta   90.00
_cell.angle_gamma   90.00
#
_symmetry.space_group_name_H-M   'P 1'
#
loop_
_entity.id
_entity.type
_entity.pdbx_description
1 polymer ?
#
loop_
_entity_poly.entity_id
_entity_poly.type
_entity_poly.pdbx_seq_one_letter_code
_entity_poly.pdbx_strand_id
1 'polypeptide(L)'
;MSTRRLTCAAPHGTLTASMTQAVESIDTQEALETLMGPEGPAAIIDFWADWCGPCKMMAPQYEAVATALAGQPIKFYKLDTERHPELARAFNIRSLPTLLLVHRGEIKDALIGAQAEATIRKKAEWLLNKATGRGLWTRLFG
;
A
#
# COMPACT_ATOMS: atom_id res chain seq x y z
N MET A 1 0.12 -12.90 41.11
CA MET A 1 0.23 -11.46 41.33
C MET A 1 1.01 -10.72 40.29
N SER A 2 2.27 -11.04 40.16
CA SER A 2 3.10 -10.36 39.17
C SER A 2 2.71 -10.65 37.72
N THR A 3 2.07 -11.76 37.48
CA THR A 3 1.70 -12.18 36.17
C THR A 3 0.75 -11.22 35.46
N ARG A 4 -0.13 -10.61 36.19
CA ARG A 4 -1.10 -9.71 35.61
C ARG A 4 -0.47 -8.51 34.98
N ARG A 5 0.54 -7.98 35.62
CA ARG A 5 1.24 -6.81 35.12
C ARG A 5 1.95 -7.08 33.81
N LEU A 6 2.54 -8.25 33.71
CA LEU A 6 3.23 -8.65 32.48
C LEU A 6 2.29 -8.71 31.32
N THR A 7 1.13 -9.27 31.56
CA THR A 7 0.13 -9.42 30.51
C THR A 7 -0.30 -8.08 29.95
N CYS A 8 -0.50 -7.12 30.81
CA CYS A 8 -0.94 -5.79 30.38
C CYS A 8 0.10 -5.09 29.51
N ALA A 9 1.35 -5.18 29.93
CA ALA A 9 2.41 -4.46 29.24
C ALA A 9 2.60 -4.93 27.81
N ALA A 10 2.68 -6.23 27.59
CA ALA A 10 2.97 -6.79 26.30
C ALA A 10 1.90 -6.46 25.24
N PRO A 11 0.63 -6.71 25.51
CA PRO A 11 -0.41 -6.44 24.51
C PRO A 11 -0.49 -4.98 24.10
N HIS A 12 -0.30 -4.09 25.01
CA HIS A 12 -0.41 -2.66 24.72
C HIS A 12 0.61 -2.21 23.71
N GLY A 13 1.85 -2.58 23.91
CA GLY A 13 2.91 -2.18 23.01
C GLY A 13 2.70 -2.74 21.60
N THR A 14 2.30 -3.99 21.52
CA THR A 14 2.09 -4.66 20.23
C THR A 14 0.95 -4.02 19.46
N LEU A 15 -0.16 -3.78 20.11
CA LEU A 15 -1.33 -3.19 19.46
C LEU A 15 -1.03 -1.80 18.94
N THR A 16 -0.34 -1.00 19.73
CA THR A 16 0.00 0.36 19.33
C THR A 16 0.85 0.36 18.09
N ALA A 17 1.83 -0.51 18.02
CA ALA A 17 2.70 -0.60 16.84
C ALA A 17 1.93 -0.98 15.59
N SER A 18 1.02 -1.95 15.70
CA SER A 18 0.20 -2.38 14.58
C SER A 18 -0.70 -1.29 14.06
N MET A 19 -1.25 -0.51 14.95
CA MET A 19 -2.24 0.49 14.58
C MET A 19 -1.66 1.72 13.94
N THR A 20 -0.35 1.96 14.09
CA THR A 20 0.27 3.18 13.58
C THR A 20 0.79 3.05 12.17
N GLN A 21 0.87 1.84 11.63
CA GLN A 21 1.44 1.63 10.28
C GLN A 21 0.35 1.42 9.25
N ALA A 22 0.03 2.50 8.54
CA ALA A 22 -0.91 2.43 7.43
C ALA A 22 -0.24 1.94 6.15
N VAL A 23 1.07 2.18 6.00
CA VAL A 23 1.86 1.74 4.85
C VAL A 23 2.87 0.70 5.33
N GLU A 24 2.85 -0.48 4.72
CA GLU A 24 3.77 -1.56 5.07
C GLU A 24 4.89 -1.69 4.05
N SER A 25 6.08 -2.08 4.51
CA SER A 25 7.21 -2.30 3.62
C SER A 25 7.19 -3.72 3.07
N ILE A 26 7.48 -3.86 1.77
CA ILE A 26 7.70 -5.16 1.16
C ILE A 26 9.20 -5.41 1.20
N ASP A 27 9.63 -6.30 2.08
CA ASP A 27 11.05 -6.55 2.32
C ASP A 27 11.53 -7.91 1.85
N THR A 28 10.64 -8.75 1.32
CA THR A 28 11.03 -10.07 0.84
C THR A 28 10.28 -10.38 -0.45
N GLN A 29 10.88 -11.25 -1.26
CA GLN A 29 10.25 -11.73 -2.46
C GLN A 29 8.97 -12.51 -2.10
N GLU A 30 9.03 -13.28 -1.01
CA GLU A 30 7.88 -14.05 -0.56
C GLU A 30 6.67 -13.18 -0.26
N ALA A 31 6.89 -12.04 0.41
CA ALA A 31 5.81 -11.11 0.71
C ALA A 31 5.19 -10.56 -0.57
N LEU A 32 6.02 -10.26 -1.57
CA LEU A 32 5.56 -9.76 -2.85
C LEU A 32 4.76 -10.84 -3.60
N GLU A 33 5.25 -12.07 -3.59
CA GLU A 33 4.56 -13.17 -4.26
C GLU A 33 3.20 -13.45 -3.64
N THR A 34 3.11 -13.34 -2.32
CA THR A 34 1.83 -13.50 -1.63
C THR A 34 0.86 -12.39 -2.05
N LEU A 35 1.35 -11.15 -2.09
CA LEU A 35 0.54 -10.01 -2.50
C LEU A 35 0.05 -10.16 -3.94
N MET A 36 0.90 -10.68 -4.80
CA MET A 36 0.60 -10.83 -6.23
C MET A 36 -0.03 -12.18 -6.58
N GLY A 37 -0.48 -12.93 -5.58
CA GLY A 37 -1.17 -14.19 -5.82
C GLY A 37 -2.59 -13.97 -6.34
N PRO A 38 -3.24 -15.05 -6.83
CA PRO A 38 -4.59 -14.95 -7.41
C PRO A 38 -5.66 -14.51 -6.41
N GLU A 39 -5.38 -14.63 -5.12
CA GLU A 39 -6.28 -14.17 -4.06
C GLU A 39 -5.78 -12.86 -3.43
N GLY A 40 -4.84 -12.19 -4.07
CA GLY A 40 -4.24 -10.98 -3.53
C GLY A 40 -5.24 -9.84 -3.38
N PRO A 41 -5.06 -9.01 -2.37
CA PRO A 41 -5.96 -7.88 -2.11
C PRO A 41 -5.80 -6.78 -3.15
N ALA A 42 -6.75 -5.85 -3.15
CA ALA A 42 -6.53 -4.57 -3.81
C ALA A 42 -5.44 -3.86 -3.05
N ALA A 43 -4.42 -3.38 -3.75
CA ALA A 43 -3.28 -2.77 -3.09
C ALA A 43 -2.58 -1.77 -4.00
N ILE A 44 -1.90 -0.82 -3.38
CA ILE A 44 -1.05 0.13 -4.09
C ILE A 44 0.37 -0.09 -3.56
N ILE A 45 1.34 -0.14 -4.46
CA ILE A 45 2.74 -0.32 -4.11
C ILE A 45 3.51 0.91 -4.57
N ASP A 46 4.15 1.59 -3.64
CA ASP A 46 4.99 2.75 -3.91
C ASP A 46 6.44 2.27 -4.09
N PHE A 47 6.94 2.36 -5.31
CA PHE A 47 8.34 2.05 -5.60
C PHE A 47 9.15 3.33 -5.41
N TRP A 48 10.08 3.31 -4.47
CA TRP A 48 10.82 4.49 -4.04
C TRP A 48 12.29 4.18 -3.80
N ALA A 49 13.08 5.22 -3.57
CA ALA A 49 14.48 5.10 -3.17
C ALA A 49 14.84 6.27 -2.28
N ASP A 50 15.82 6.05 -1.41
CA ASP A 50 16.20 7.06 -0.43
C ASP A 50 16.78 8.33 -1.08
N TRP A 51 17.44 8.19 -2.22
CA TRP A 51 18.02 9.33 -2.94
C TRP A 51 17.00 10.11 -3.77
N CYS A 52 15.78 9.64 -3.85
CA CYS A 52 14.76 10.23 -4.72
C CYS A 52 13.99 11.35 -4.00
N GLY A 53 14.28 12.60 -4.37
CA GLY A 53 13.59 13.75 -3.80
C GLY A 53 12.08 13.73 -3.99
N PRO A 54 11.59 13.51 -5.23
CA PRO A 54 10.13 13.43 -5.47
C PRO A 54 9.45 12.34 -4.65
N CYS A 55 10.13 11.21 -4.41
CA CYS A 55 9.59 10.14 -3.56
C CYS A 55 9.37 10.63 -2.14
N LYS A 56 10.33 11.38 -1.61
CA LYS A 56 10.24 11.92 -0.25
C LYS A 56 9.14 12.96 -0.13
N MET A 57 8.94 13.75 -1.18
CA MET A 57 7.88 14.75 -1.21
C MET A 57 6.50 14.08 -1.25
N MET A 58 6.40 12.97 -1.94
CA MET A 58 5.13 12.25 -2.05
C MET A 58 4.81 11.43 -0.81
N ALA A 59 5.81 10.98 -0.07
CA ALA A 59 5.61 10.08 1.07
C ALA A 59 4.51 10.52 2.05
N PRO A 60 4.51 11.77 2.56
CA PRO A 60 3.46 12.16 3.48
C PRO A 60 2.08 12.17 2.85
N GLN A 61 1.98 12.45 1.56
CA GLN A 61 0.72 12.45 0.85
C GLN A 61 0.19 11.02 0.66
N TYR A 62 1.08 10.11 0.36
CA TYR A 62 0.75 8.70 0.24
C TYR A 62 0.28 8.13 1.58
N GLU A 63 0.99 8.46 2.65
CA GLU A 63 0.62 8.00 3.99
C GLU A 63 -0.71 8.58 4.44
N ALA A 64 -1.00 9.82 4.06
CA ALA A 64 -2.28 10.45 4.40
C ALA A 64 -3.45 9.68 3.78
N VAL A 65 -3.30 9.26 2.52
CA VAL A 65 -4.34 8.48 1.85
C VAL A 65 -4.48 7.10 2.50
N ALA A 66 -3.37 6.46 2.80
CA ALA A 66 -3.38 5.15 3.46
C ALA A 66 -4.09 5.22 4.80
N THR A 67 -3.83 6.26 5.56
CA THR A 67 -4.48 6.47 6.86
C THR A 67 -5.97 6.74 6.70
N ALA A 68 -6.33 7.57 5.71
CA ALA A 68 -7.73 7.90 5.46
C ALA A 68 -8.56 6.69 5.06
N LEU A 69 -7.93 5.73 4.37
CA LEU A 69 -8.63 4.52 3.92
C LEU A 69 -8.35 3.30 4.80
N ALA A 70 -7.80 3.52 5.98
CA ALA A 70 -7.58 2.43 6.95
C ALA A 70 -8.92 1.78 7.27
N GLY A 71 -8.92 0.45 7.37
CA GLY A 71 -10.14 -0.30 7.62
C GLY A 71 -10.93 -0.67 6.37
N GLN A 72 -10.59 -0.08 5.23
CA GLN A 72 -11.19 -0.47 3.96
C GLN A 72 -10.41 -1.64 3.37
N PRO A 73 -11.03 -2.44 2.48
CA PRO A 73 -10.34 -3.60 1.86
C PRO A 73 -9.38 -3.16 0.75
N ILE A 74 -8.43 -2.33 1.10
CA ILE A 74 -7.34 -1.90 0.23
C ILE A 74 -6.10 -1.76 1.11
N LYS A 75 -4.95 -2.18 0.58
CA LYS A 75 -3.70 -2.17 1.31
C LYS A 75 -2.72 -1.20 0.65
N PHE A 76 -1.84 -0.63 1.46
CA PHE A 76 -0.83 0.30 0.97
C PHE A 76 0.55 -0.21 1.34
N TYR A 77 1.42 -0.33 0.35
CA TYR A 77 2.78 -0.86 0.52
C TYR A 77 3.80 0.09 -0.06
N LYS A 78 5.04 -0.07 0.38
CA LYS A 78 6.17 0.60 -0.24
C LYS A 78 7.29 -0.42 -0.44
N LEU A 79 8.05 -0.24 -1.51
CA LEU A 79 9.15 -1.12 -1.87
C LEU A 79 10.38 -0.29 -2.19
N ASP A 80 11.43 -0.50 -1.43
CA ASP A 80 12.70 0.20 -1.61
C ASP A 80 13.47 -0.45 -2.75
N THR A 81 13.61 0.28 -3.85
CA THR A 81 14.24 -0.25 -5.05
C THR A 81 15.75 -0.37 -4.94
N GLU A 82 16.37 0.30 -3.97
CA GLU A 82 17.80 0.12 -3.74
C GLU A 82 18.09 -1.17 -2.99
N ARG A 83 17.22 -1.50 -2.02
CA ARG A 83 17.38 -2.74 -1.26
C ARG A 83 16.95 -3.95 -2.06
N HIS A 84 15.98 -3.77 -2.95
CA HIS A 84 15.41 -4.87 -3.73
C HIS A 84 15.32 -4.53 -5.21
N PRO A 85 16.46 -4.29 -5.85
CA PRO A 85 16.46 -3.91 -7.27
C PRO A 85 15.89 -4.99 -8.19
N GLU A 86 16.02 -6.26 -7.82
CA GLU A 86 15.48 -7.35 -8.60
C GLU A 86 13.96 -7.33 -8.63
N LEU A 87 13.33 -6.92 -7.53
CA LEU A 87 11.88 -6.83 -7.48
C LEU A 87 11.38 -5.68 -8.33
N ALA A 88 12.09 -4.56 -8.30
CA ALA A 88 11.75 -3.42 -9.13
C ALA A 88 11.86 -3.78 -10.62
N ARG A 89 12.89 -4.51 -10.99
CA ARG A 89 13.09 -4.95 -12.37
C ARG A 89 11.98 -5.90 -12.83
N ALA A 90 11.52 -6.75 -11.92
CA ALA A 90 10.44 -7.69 -12.23
C ALA A 90 9.17 -6.95 -12.67
N PHE A 91 8.95 -5.74 -12.14
CA PHE A 91 7.81 -4.93 -12.53
C PHE A 91 8.14 -3.88 -13.59
N ASN A 92 9.35 -3.94 -14.14
CA ASN A 92 9.79 -3.01 -15.18
C ASN A 92 9.68 -1.55 -14.73
N ILE A 93 10.05 -1.28 -13.48
CA ILE A 93 10.03 0.07 -12.94
C ILE A 93 11.20 0.86 -13.50
N ARG A 94 10.92 1.98 -14.17
CA ARG A 94 11.94 2.80 -14.84
C ARG A 94 12.07 4.20 -14.26
N SER A 95 11.10 4.64 -13.51
CA SER A 95 11.09 5.98 -12.92
C SER A 95 10.62 5.90 -11.49
N LEU A 96 11.05 6.83 -10.66
CA LEU A 96 10.63 6.91 -9.27
C LEU A 96 10.07 8.28 -8.96
N PRO A 97 9.02 8.37 -8.16
CA PRO A 97 8.25 7.24 -7.65
C PRO A 97 7.32 6.66 -8.71
N THR A 98 6.97 5.41 -8.56
CA THR A 98 5.91 4.78 -9.36
C THR A 98 4.96 4.08 -8.39
N LEU A 99 3.67 4.35 -8.54
CA LEU A 99 2.64 3.67 -7.78
C LEU A 99 1.97 2.65 -8.70
N LEU A 100 2.04 1.37 -8.32
CA LEU A 100 1.31 0.33 -9.02
C LEU A 100 0.05 0.00 -8.26
N LEU A 101 -1.06 -0.04 -8.97
CA LEU A 101 -2.35 -0.43 -8.43
C LEU A 101 -2.61 -1.86 -8.86
N VAL A 102 -2.74 -2.75 -7.88
CA VAL A 102 -2.87 -4.19 -8.17
C VAL A 102 -4.10 -4.79 -7.49
N HIS A 103 -4.62 -5.86 -8.07
CA HIS A 103 -5.72 -6.61 -7.48
C HIS A 103 -5.71 -8.01 -8.06
N ARG A 104 -5.75 -9.02 -7.18
CA ARG A 104 -5.73 -10.44 -7.55
C ARG A 104 -4.56 -10.77 -8.46
N GLY A 105 -3.40 -10.22 -8.12
CA GLY A 105 -2.18 -10.49 -8.84
C GLY A 105 -2.05 -9.80 -10.19
N GLU A 106 -2.97 -8.90 -10.53
CA GLU A 106 -2.94 -8.17 -11.79
C GLU A 106 -2.69 -6.69 -11.54
N ILE A 107 -1.88 -6.10 -12.41
CA ILE A 107 -1.65 -4.65 -12.38
C ILE A 107 -2.86 -4.01 -13.07
N LYS A 108 -3.58 -3.18 -12.33
CA LYS A 108 -4.77 -2.50 -12.84
C LYS A 108 -4.48 -1.12 -13.39
N ASP A 109 -3.47 -0.46 -12.84
CA ASP A 109 -3.08 0.88 -13.28
C ASP A 109 -1.71 1.21 -12.70
N ALA A 110 -1.10 2.28 -13.21
CA ALA A 110 0.19 2.77 -12.73
C ALA A 110 0.21 4.29 -12.79
N LEU A 111 0.74 4.90 -11.74
CA LEU A 111 0.96 6.34 -11.70
C LEU A 111 2.47 6.59 -11.65
N ILE A 112 2.99 7.24 -12.66
CA ILE A 112 4.42 7.49 -12.79
C ILE A 112 4.72 8.91 -12.39
N GLY A 113 5.69 9.09 -11.50
CA GLY A 113 6.06 10.39 -10.98
C GLY A 113 5.29 10.75 -9.72
N ALA A 114 5.72 11.81 -9.05
CA ALA A 114 5.09 12.25 -7.81
C ALA A 114 3.66 12.71 -8.05
N GLN A 115 2.77 12.28 -7.19
CA GLN A 115 1.35 12.58 -7.30
C GLN A 115 0.89 13.33 -6.06
N ALA A 116 -0.09 14.21 -6.23
CA ALA A 116 -0.72 14.90 -5.12
C ALA A 116 -1.66 13.95 -4.36
N GLU A 117 -1.90 14.25 -3.11
CA GLU A 117 -2.78 13.45 -2.26
C GLU A 117 -4.14 13.18 -2.91
N ALA A 118 -4.74 14.22 -3.51
CA ALA A 118 -6.05 14.10 -4.14
C ALA A 118 -6.04 13.10 -5.29
N THR A 119 -4.98 13.07 -6.08
CA THR A 119 -4.84 12.13 -7.19
C THR A 119 -4.69 10.71 -6.68
N ILE A 120 -3.84 10.53 -5.68
CA ILE A 120 -3.63 9.21 -5.07
C ILE A 120 -4.94 8.69 -4.50
N ARG A 121 -5.65 9.54 -3.78
CA ARG A 121 -6.90 9.17 -3.14
C ARG A 121 -7.95 8.76 -4.17
N LYS A 122 -8.08 9.53 -5.23
CA LYS A 122 -9.03 9.24 -6.30
C LYS A 122 -8.75 7.87 -6.93
N LYS A 123 -7.48 7.59 -7.18
CA LYS A 123 -7.10 6.29 -7.76
C LYS A 123 -7.29 5.15 -6.77
N ALA A 124 -7.00 5.39 -5.50
CA ALA A 124 -7.23 4.38 -4.48
C ALA A 124 -8.71 4.04 -4.35
N GLU A 125 -9.56 5.05 -4.37
CA GLU A 125 -11.01 4.84 -4.31
C GLU A 125 -11.53 4.14 -5.55
N TRP A 126 -10.98 4.48 -6.72
CA TRP A 126 -11.31 3.80 -7.95
C TRP A 126 -10.98 2.30 -7.86
N LEU A 127 -9.79 1.98 -7.37
CA LEU A 127 -9.37 0.59 -7.21
C LEU A 127 -10.25 -0.14 -6.20
N LEU A 128 -10.54 0.52 -5.09
CA LEU A 128 -11.38 -0.03 -4.04
C LEU A 128 -12.78 -0.35 -4.59
N ASN A 129 -13.35 0.57 -5.37
CA ASN A 129 -14.66 0.35 -5.97
C ASN A 129 -14.66 -0.80 -6.96
N LYS A 130 -13.60 -0.92 -7.75
CA LYS A 130 -13.46 -2.04 -8.67
C LYS A 130 -13.35 -3.37 -7.91
N ALA A 131 -12.58 -3.39 -6.85
CA ALA A 131 -12.37 -4.62 -6.07
C ALA A 131 -13.61 -5.06 -5.33
N THR A 132 -14.44 -4.12 -4.88
CA THR A 132 -15.64 -4.43 -4.10
C THR A 132 -16.91 -4.46 -4.94
N GLY A 133 -16.82 -4.07 -6.21
CA GLY A 133 -17.99 -4.02 -7.08
C GLY A 133 -18.91 -2.82 -6.84
N ARG A 134 -18.53 -1.90 -5.95
CA ARG A 134 -19.39 -0.77 -5.61
C ARG A 134 -19.74 0.12 -6.80
N GLY A 135 -18.76 0.34 -7.65
CA GLY A 135 -18.96 1.20 -8.82
C GLY A 135 -20.04 0.66 -9.73
N LEU A 136 -20.06 -0.65 -9.92
CA LEU A 136 -21.06 -1.30 -10.75
C LEU A 136 -22.44 -1.20 -10.10
N TRP A 137 -22.49 -1.44 -8.79
CA TRP A 137 -23.74 -1.37 -8.06
C TRP A 137 -24.36 0.01 -8.14
N THR A 138 -23.55 1.04 -7.91
CA THR A 138 -24.01 2.42 -7.99
C THR A 138 -24.51 2.76 -9.40
N ARG A 139 -23.82 2.27 -10.41
CA ARG A 139 -24.21 2.53 -11.80
C ARG A 139 -25.54 1.89 -12.16
N LEU A 140 -25.81 0.70 -11.61
CA LEU A 140 -27.05 -0.03 -11.90
C LEU A 140 -28.23 0.40 -11.07
N PHE A 141 -28.01 0.79 -9.82
CA PHE A 141 -29.08 1.04 -8.86
C PHE A 141 -29.04 2.42 -8.22
N GLY A 142 -28.02 3.19 -8.45
CA GLY A 142 -27.87 4.53 -7.92
C GLY A 142 -28.32 5.59 -8.90
#